data_da7a4886d04ee2af04a003c81eb36a17
#
_entry.id   da7a4886d04ee2af04a003c81eb36a17
#
_cell.length_a   1.000
_cell.length_b   1.000
_cell.length_c   1.000
_cell.angle_alpha   90.00
_cell.angle_beta   90.00
_cell.angle_gamma   90.00
#
_symmetry.space_group_name_H-M   'P 1'
#
loop_
_entity.id
_entity.type
_entity.pdbx_description
1 polymer ?
#
loop_
_entity_poly.entity_id
_entity_poly.type
_entity_poly.pdbx_seq_one_letter_code
_entity_poly.pdbx_strand_id
1 'polypeptide(L)'
;WGMIDKITPRPHKTVESSLKRDGIKNMTPIVTSRSTFIAPFVNAERTQYLVIEDRFPNGRPALEKAGVFMTTRDIVDKAEKMKVNTCLNPLHTAMSVYGCLLGYTLVCDIMRDSDIVSLIRRLGHVEGLPVVVDPGILSPEKFLDEVMEQRLPNPSIPDTPQRITTDTSQVMSIRFGETIKSYIAQGRDPNTLISIPLTIAGWLRYLLAVDDAGKPMEVSSDPLKDELQMQLAGIELGKPDSYHGQIRPILANVGIFGLDLSRTPLLDTIETMFVEELTGPGAVRATLKKY
;
A
#
# COMPACT_ATOMS: atom_id res chain seq x y z
N TRP A 1 -17.14 3.54 -2.94
CA TRP A 1 -16.09 4.43 -3.42
C TRP A 1 -15.10 3.61 -4.22
N GLY A 2 -15.31 3.54 -5.53
CA GLY A 2 -14.20 3.23 -6.42
C GLY A 2 -13.19 4.37 -6.30
N MET A 3 -11.88 4.08 -6.30
CA MET A 3 -10.94 5.18 -6.41
C MET A 3 -11.18 5.88 -7.74
N ILE A 4 -11.83 7.03 -7.69
CA ILE A 4 -11.53 8.07 -8.64
C ILE A 4 -10.10 8.44 -8.29
N ASP A 5 -9.18 8.02 -9.12
CA ASP A 5 -7.80 8.41 -8.97
C ASP A 5 -7.79 9.92 -8.84
N LYS A 6 -7.16 10.46 -7.78
CA LYS A 6 -7.03 11.89 -7.64
C LYS A 6 -6.60 12.39 -9.01
N ILE A 7 -7.40 13.26 -9.62
CA ILE A 7 -7.03 13.90 -10.86
C ILE A 7 -5.70 14.57 -10.55
N THR A 8 -4.61 13.88 -10.87
CA THR A 8 -3.29 14.47 -10.75
C THR A 8 -3.33 15.60 -11.76
N PRO A 9 -3.13 16.86 -11.36
CA PRO A 9 -3.19 17.96 -12.28
C PRO A 9 -2.10 17.76 -13.34
N ARG A 10 -2.50 17.13 -14.44
CA ARG A 10 -1.62 17.05 -15.62
C ARG A 10 -1.48 18.45 -16.17
N PRO A 11 -0.32 18.82 -16.72
CA PRO A 11 -0.17 20.11 -17.37
C PRO A 11 -1.29 20.32 -18.37
N HIS A 12 -1.91 21.48 -18.35
CA HIS A 12 -3.07 21.86 -19.18
C HIS A 12 -2.93 21.45 -20.64
N LYS A 13 -1.72 21.61 -21.21
CA LYS A 13 -1.40 21.19 -22.60
C LYS A 13 -1.55 19.70 -22.86
N THR A 14 -1.26 18.85 -21.89
CA THR A 14 -1.38 17.38 -22.04
C THR A 14 -2.85 16.95 -22.04
N VAL A 15 -3.67 17.62 -21.25
CA VAL A 15 -5.13 17.35 -21.17
C VAL A 15 -5.79 17.79 -22.47
N GLU A 16 -5.50 19.01 -22.97
CA GLU A 16 -6.04 19.52 -24.25
C GLU A 16 -5.67 18.64 -25.45
N SER A 17 -4.42 18.19 -25.51
CA SER A 17 -3.98 17.31 -26.60
C SER A 17 -4.68 15.94 -26.56
N SER A 18 -4.91 15.37 -25.37
CA SER A 18 -5.64 14.12 -25.22
C SER A 18 -7.10 14.28 -25.60
N LEU A 19 -7.79 15.31 -25.14
CA LEU A 19 -9.19 15.60 -25.47
C LEU A 19 -9.37 15.81 -26.98
N LYS A 20 -8.45 16.53 -27.62
CA LYS A 20 -8.46 16.77 -29.07
C LYS A 20 -8.24 15.48 -29.85
N ARG A 21 -7.31 14.62 -29.43
CA ARG A 21 -7.04 13.31 -30.03
C ARG A 21 -8.28 12.42 -29.95
N ASP A 22 -8.96 12.42 -28.81
CA ASP A 22 -10.12 11.55 -28.53
C ASP A 22 -11.45 12.17 -29.05
N GLY A 23 -11.39 13.30 -29.74
CA GLY A 23 -12.55 13.96 -30.35
C GLY A 23 -13.55 14.56 -29.36
N ILE A 24 -13.16 14.74 -28.09
CA ILE A 24 -13.99 15.27 -27.04
C ILE A 24 -14.04 16.81 -27.12
N LYS A 25 -15.24 17.37 -27.25
CA LYS A 25 -15.48 18.80 -27.39
C LYS A 25 -16.11 19.40 -26.13
N ASN A 26 -15.95 20.73 -25.95
CA ASN A 26 -16.58 21.51 -24.89
C ASN A 26 -16.19 21.10 -23.45
N MET A 27 -14.96 20.62 -23.30
CA MET A 27 -14.41 20.17 -22.03
C MET A 27 -13.42 21.21 -21.49
N THR A 28 -13.90 22.37 -21.11
CA THR A 28 -13.06 23.42 -20.51
C THR A 28 -12.84 23.09 -19.02
N PRO A 29 -11.59 23.02 -18.56
CA PRO A 29 -11.31 22.85 -17.15
C PRO A 29 -11.89 23.99 -16.30
N ILE A 30 -12.50 23.66 -15.17
CA ILE A 30 -13.01 24.62 -14.21
C ILE A 30 -11.90 24.95 -13.22
N VAL A 31 -11.59 26.23 -13.07
CA VAL A 31 -10.69 26.70 -12.01
C VAL A 31 -11.53 27.05 -10.79
N THR A 32 -11.27 26.40 -9.66
CA THR A 32 -11.97 26.65 -8.41
C THR A 32 -11.45 27.93 -7.75
N SER A 33 -12.19 28.44 -6.76
CA SER A 33 -11.77 29.58 -5.93
C SER A 33 -10.47 29.34 -5.15
N ARG A 34 -10.01 28.09 -5.05
CA ARG A 34 -8.74 27.72 -4.43
C ARG A 34 -7.63 27.45 -5.46
N SER A 35 -7.77 27.95 -6.67
CA SER A 35 -6.82 27.76 -7.77
C SER A 35 -6.53 26.29 -8.10
N THR A 36 -7.45 25.38 -7.81
CA THR A 36 -7.38 23.99 -8.23
C THR A 36 -8.16 23.78 -9.52
N PHE A 37 -7.70 22.87 -10.37
CA PHE A 37 -8.36 22.55 -11.64
C PHE A 37 -9.29 21.36 -11.44
N ILE A 38 -10.52 21.47 -11.92
CA ILE A 38 -11.45 20.35 -12.07
C ILE A 38 -11.54 20.07 -13.57
N ALA A 39 -11.03 18.91 -13.99
CA ALA A 39 -11.27 18.44 -15.34
C ALA A 39 -12.67 17.81 -15.43
N PRO A 40 -13.44 18.09 -16.50
CA PRO A 40 -14.78 17.52 -16.69
C PRO A 40 -14.76 16.07 -17.17
N PHE A 41 -13.70 15.34 -16.92
CA PHE A 41 -13.53 13.92 -17.26
C PHE A 41 -12.69 13.22 -16.19
N VAL A 42 -12.87 11.92 -16.08
CA VAL A 42 -12.12 11.05 -15.19
C VAL A 42 -11.24 10.14 -16.05
N ASN A 43 -9.94 10.13 -15.79
CA ASN A 43 -9.06 9.08 -16.30
C ASN A 43 -9.36 7.80 -15.52
N ALA A 44 -9.93 6.81 -16.20
CA ALA A 44 -10.11 5.48 -15.65
C ALA A 44 -9.01 4.55 -16.19
N GLU A 45 -8.40 3.77 -15.32
CA GLU A 45 -7.49 2.68 -15.70
C GLU A 45 -8.32 1.42 -16.03
N ARG A 46 -7.75 0.48 -16.80
CA ARG A 46 -8.43 -0.79 -17.09
C ARG A 46 -8.77 -1.60 -15.85
N THR A 47 -7.93 -1.50 -14.82
CA THR A 47 -8.10 -2.18 -13.53
C THR A 47 -9.05 -1.46 -12.58
N GLN A 48 -9.70 -0.38 -13.02
CA GLN A 48 -10.65 0.35 -12.20
C GLN A 48 -12.05 -0.24 -12.31
N TYR A 49 -12.70 -0.25 -11.17
CA TYR A 49 -14.12 -0.53 -11.07
C TYR A 49 -14.80 0.57 -10.25
N LEU A 50 -16.06 0.79 -10.49
CA LEU A 50 -16.91 1.68 -9.72
C LEU A 50 -18.06 0.87 -9.12
N VAL A 51 -18.13 0.86 -7.79
CA VAL A 51 -19.18 0.20 -7.03
C VAL A 51 -19.94 1.27 -6.25
N ILE A 52 -21.25 1.35 -6.47
CA ILE A 52 -22.10 2.38 -5.87
C ILE A 52 -23.27 1.72 -5.15
N GLU A 53 -23.57 2.20 -3.93
CA GLU A 53 -24.81 1.85 -3.24
C GLU A 53 -26.01 2.36 -4.05
N ASP A 54 -26.89 1.43 -4.46
CA ASP A 54 -28.08 1.76 -5.24
C ASP A 54 -29.19 2.30 -4.34
N ARG A 55 -29.03 3.55 -3.88
CA ARG A 55 -29.95 4.23 -3.00
C ARG A 55 -30.19 5.67 -3.44
N PHE A 56 -31.07 5.82 -4.42
CA PHE A 56 -31.37 7.10 -5.06
C PHE A 56 -32.87 7.43 -4.93
N PRO A 57 -33.30 8.22 -3.92
CA PRO A 57 -34.73 8.49 -3.67
C PRO A 57 -35.42 9.21 -4.82
N ASN A 58 -34.67 9.93 -5.67
CA ASN A 58 -35.22 10.65 -6.83
C ASN A 58 -34.97 9.96 -8.18
N GLY A 59 -34.61 8.67 -8.16
CA GLY A 59 -34.15 7.95 -9.34
C GLY A 59 -32.73 8.30 -9.76
N ARG A 60 -32.19 7.55 -10.74
CA ARG A 60 -30.82 7.71 -11.27
C ARG A 60 -30.73 7.29 -12.74
N PRO A 61 -29.69 7.73 -13.47
CA PRO A 61 -29.34 7.14 -14.75
C PRO A 61 -28.99 5.63 -14.62
N ALA A 62 -29.14 4.90 -15.73
CA ALA A 62 -28.78 3.49 -15.80
C ALA A 62 -27.25 3.31 -15.90
N LEU A 63 -26.54 3.60 -14.80
CA LEU A 63 -25.06 3.57 -14.72
C LEU A 63 -24.49 2.16 -14.93
N GLU A 64 -25.26 1.12 -14.62
CA GLU A 64 -24.91 -0.27 -14.89
C GLU A 64 -24.66 -0.56 -16.37
N LYS A 65 -25.29 0.19 -17.28
CA LYS A 65 -25.04 0.10 -18.73
C LYS A 65 -23.66 0.60 -19.14
N ALA A 66 -23.02 1.39 -18.26
CA ALA A 66 -21.65 1.86 -18.42
C ALA A 66 -20.63 1.03 -17.60
N GLY A 67 -21.03 -0.14 -17.09
CA GLY A 67 -20.15 -1.04 -16.33
C GLY A 67 -20.02 -0.69 -14.85
N VAL A 68 -20.86 0.21 -14.32
CA VAL A 68 -20.86 0.52 -12.90
C VAL A 68 -21.61 -0.57 -12.13
N PHE A 69 -21.04 -1.09 -11.06
CA PHE A 69 -21.71 -2.02 -10.17
C PHE A 69 -22.66 -1.26 -9.23
N MET A 70 -23.95 -1.38 -9.48
CA MET A 70 -25.01 -0.82 -8.63
C MET A 70 -25.45 -1.92 -7.66
N THR A 71 -25.27 -1.71 -6.34
CA THR A 71 -25.45 -2.80 -5.37
C THR A 71 -25.81 -2.27 -3.97
N THR A 72 -25.80 -3.14 -2.98
CA THR A 72 -26.06 -2.79 -1.57
C THR A 72 -24.83 -2.21 -0.89
N ARG A 73 -25.03 -1.47 0.21
CA ARG A 73 -23.95 -0.93 1.03
C ARG A 73 -22.98 -2.00 1.50
N ASP A 74 -23.47 -3.15 1.94
CA ASP A 74 -22.64 -4.28 2.39
C ASP A 74 -21.65 -4.74 1.32
N ILE A 75 -22.08 -4.83 0.06
CA ILE A 75 -21.21 -5.22 -1.06
C ILE A 75 -20.20 -4.11 -1.39
N VAL A 76 -20.59 -2.84 -1.29
CA VAL A 76 -19.65 -1.71 -1.45
C VAL A 76 -18.53 -1.81 -0.40
N ASP A 77 -18.89 -2.04 0.87
CA ASP A 77 -17.94 -2.17 1.97
C ASP A 77 -17.01 -3.40 1.80
N LYS A 78 -17.55 -4.52 1.30
CA LYS A 78 -16.74 -5.70 0.98
C LYS A 78 -15.77 -5.44 -0.16
N ALA A 79 -16.19 -4.75 -1.22
CA ALA A 79 -15.31 -4.40 -2.34
C ALA A 79 -14.18 -3.45 -1.89
N GLU A 80 -14.49 -2.50 -1.01
CA GLU A 80 -13.47 -1.64 -0.41
C GLU A 80 -12.48 -2.45 0.45
N LYS A 81 -12.97 -3.31 1.34
CA LYS A 81 -12.12 -4.19 2.18
C LYS A 81 -11.22 -5.09 1.33
N MET A 82 -11.76 -5.74 0.30
CA MET A 82 -10.97 -6.55 -0.64
C MET A 82 -9.75 -5.79 -1.15
N LYS A 83 -9.96 -4.56 -1.61
CA LYS A 83 -8.91 -3.70 -2.17
C LYS A 83 -7.94 -3.19 -1.09
N VAL A 84 -8.48 -2.63 -0.01
CA VAL A 84 -7.71 -1.88 0.99
C VAL A 84 -6.93 -2.81 1.91
N ASN A 85 -7.52 -3.95 2.29
CA ASN A 85 -6.90 -4.85 3.25
C ASN A 85 -6.05 -5.94 2.59
N THR A 86 -6.24 -6.19 1.28
CA THR A 86 -5.61 -7.37 0.65
C THR A 86 -5.01 -7.08 -0.73
N CYS A 87 -5.82 -6.68 -1.72
CA CYS A 87 -5.42 -6.83 -3.12
C CYS A 87 -4.61 -5.65 -3.70
N LEU A 88 -4.58 -4.49 -3.05
CA LEU A 88 -3.85 -3.32 -3.56
C LEU A 88 -3.01 -2.63 -2.49
N ASN A 89 -3.64 -2.10 -1.42
CA ASN A 89 -2.95 -1.19 -0.52
C ASN A 89 -1.83 -1.85 0.30
N PRO A 90 -1.94 -3.11 0.77
CA PRO A 90 -0.81 -3.79 1.42
C PRO A 90 0.40 -3.94 0.49
N LEU A 91 0.16 -4.28 -0.80
CA LEU A 91 1.22 -4.41 -1.79
C LEU A 91 1.93 -3.06 -2.01
N HIS A 92 1.14 -1.97 -2.13
CA HIS A 92 1.67 -0.62 -2.25
C HIS A 92 2.58 -0.26 -1.07
N THR A 93 2.15 -0.57 0.16
CA THR A 93 2.96 -0.28 1.36
C THR A 93 4.25 -1.09 1.35
N ALA A 94 4.17 -2.40 1.15
CA ALA A 94 5.33 -3.28 1.16
C ALA A 94 6.37 -2.84 0.11
N MET A 95 5.93 -2.70 -1.15
CA MET A 95 6.85 -2.30 -2.23
C MET A 95 7.43 -0.90 -2.03
N SER A 96 6.68 0.03 -1.43
CA SER A 96 7.13 1.40 -1.27
C SER A 96 8.10 1.57 -0.11
N VAL A 97 7.91 0.86 0.99
CA VAL A 97 8.87 0.81 2.10
C VAL A 97 10.22 0.32 1.59
N TYR A 98 10.25 -0.84 0.93
CA TYR A 98 11.49 -1.36 0.35
C TYR A 98 12.01 -0.54 -0.82
N GLY A 99 11.11 0.06 -1.60
CA GLY A 99 11.47 0.99 -2.67
C GLY A 99 12.24 2.20 -2.14
N CYS A 100 11.80 2.81 -1.04
CA CYS A 100 12.52 3.90 -0.38
C CYS A 100 13.88 3.44 0.15
N LEU A 101 13.93 2.32 0.87
CA LEU A 101 15.17 1.76 1.43
C LEU A 101 16.20 1.43 0.35
N LEU A 102 15.77 0.98 -0.82
CA LEU A 102 16.63 0.61 -1.95
C LEU A 102 16.85 1.74 -2.96
N GLY A 103 16.36 2.95 -2.67
CA GLY A 103 16.64 4.16 -3.45
C GLY A 103 15.81 4.32 -4.73
N TYR A 104 14.68 3.63 -4.86
CA TYR A 104 13.77 3.82 -5.99
C TYR A 104 12.97 5.11 -5.85
N THR A 105 12.62 5.69 -6.99
CA THR A 105 11.84 6.94 -7.08
C THR A 105 10.51 6.78 -7.83
N LEU A 106 10.32 5.69 -8.57
CA LEU A 106 9.09 5.39 -9.30
C LEU A 106 8.61 3.98 -9.02
N VAL A 107 7.30 3.83 -8.84
CA VAL A 107 6.65 2.54 -8.61
C VAL A 107 6.87 1.58 -9.78
N CYS A 108 6.76 2.04 -11.01
CA CYS A 108 6.97 1.20 -12.19
C CYS A 108 8.41 0.66 -12.31
N ASP A 109 9.41 1.34 -11.74
CA ASP A 109 10.78 0.85 -11.71
C ASP A 109 10.97 -0.20 -10.61
N ILE A 110 10.30 -0.04 -9.47
CA ILE A 110 10.27 -1.08 -8.41
C ILE A 110 9.73 -2.41 -8.97
N MET A 111 8.76 -2.36 -9.87
CA MET A 111 8.17 -3.57 -10.49
C MET A 111 9.12 -4.32 -11.43
N ARG A 112 10.32 -3.79 -11.69
CA ARG A 112 11.41 -4.51 -12.37
C ARG A 112 12.36 -5.23 -11.41
N ASP A 113 12.21 -4.98 -10.12
CA ASP A 113 12.98 -5.62 -9.06
C ASP A 113 12.34 -6.95 -8.66
N SER A 114 12.98 -8.06 -9.02
CA SER A 114 12.45 -9.41 -8.79
C SER A 114 12.25 -9.73 -7.32
N ASP A 115 13.08 -9.18 -6.42
CA ASP A 115 13.01 -9.47 -4.99
C ASP A 115 11.78 -8.79 -4.39
N ILE A 116 11.54 -7.50 -4.73
CA ILE A 116 10.33 -6.78 -4.27
C ILE A 116 9.07 -7.37 -4.92
N VAL A 117 9.12 -7.73 -6.21
CA VAL A 117 7.98 -8.38 -6.87
C VAL A 117 7.65 -9.72 -6.22
N SER A 118 8.65 -10.51 -5.80
CA SER A 118 8.44 -11.76 -5.07
C SER A 118 7.78 -11.53 -3.72
N LEU A 119 8.25 -10.52 -2.96
CA LEU A 119 7.65 -10.10 -1.70
C LEU A 119 6.15 -9.79 -1.85
N ILE A 120 5.80 -8.88 -2.78
CA ILE A 120 4.40 -8.46 -2.92
C ILE A 120 3.52 -9.53 -3.56
N ARG A 121 4.07 -10.39 -4.41
CA ARG A 121 3.35 -11.55 -4.96
C ARG A 121 2.97 -12.52 -3.85
N ARG A 122 3.92 -12.88 -2.99
CA ARG A 122 3.67 -13.72 -1.81
C ARG A 122 2.65 -13.06 -0.88
N LEU A 123 2.83 -11.77 -0.58
CA LEU A 123 1.92 -10.99 0.26
C LEU A 123 0.48 -11.06 -0.23
N GLY A 124 0.24 -10.86 -1.53
CA GLY A 124 -1.09 -10.90 -2.12
C GLY A 124 -1.66 -12.31 -2.24
N HIS A 125 -0.96 -13.19 -2.98
CA HIS A 125 -1.53 -14.50 -3.36
C HIS A 125 -1.46 -15.53 -2.24
N VAL A 126 -0.37 -15.55 -1.44
CA VAL A 126 -0.16 -16.59 -0.43
C VAL A 126 -0.69 -16.19 0.94
N GLU A 127 -0.54 -14.92 1.31
CA GLU A 127 -0.90 -14.45 2.65
C GLU A 127 -2.25 -13.73 2.68
N GLY A 128 -2.57 -12.94 1.68
CA GLY A 128 -3.79 -12.14 1.62
C GLY A 128 -5.01 -12.90 1.10
N LEU A 129 -4.93 -13.49 -0.11
CA LEU A 129 -6.07 -14.17 -0.74
C LEU A 129 -6.74 -15.24 0.12
N PRO A 130 -6.01 -16.07 0.92
CA PRO A 130 -6.67 -17.09 1.76
C PRO A 130 -7.65 -16.55 2.79
N VAL A 131 -7.59 -15.26 3.12
CA VAL A 131 -8.46 -14.61 4.13
C VAL A 131 -9.15 -13.35 3.57
N VAL A 132 -9.11 -13.15 2.25
CA VAL A 132 -9.70 -11.99 1.59
C VAL A 132 -11.21 -11.94 1.78
N VAL A 133 -11.74 -10.74 1.91
CA VAL A 133 -13.19 -10.51 1.87
C VAL A 133 -13.63 -10.51 0.41
N ASP A 134 -14.41 -11.52 0.01
CA ASP A 134 -14.96 -11.62 -1.34
C ASP A 134 -16.26 -10.81 -1.45
N PRO A 135 -16.32 -9.77 -2.30
CA PRO A 135 -17.54 -9.00 -2.54
C PRO A 135 -18.57 -9.73 -3.40
N GLY A 136 -18.23 -10.84 -4.06
CA GLY A 136 -19.11 -11.61 -4.94
C GLY A 136 -19.43 -10.97 -6.30
N ILE A 137 -19.01 -9.72 -6.53
CA ILE A 137 -19.22 -8.99 -7.81
C ILE A 137 -17.93 -8.82 -8.62
N LEU A 138 -16.79 -9.02 -7.97
CA LEU A 138 -15.44 -8.97 -8.51
C LEU A 138 -14.65 -10.16 -7.97
N SER A 139 -13.83 -10.79 -8.81
CA SER A 139 -12.90 -11.81 -8.35
C SER A 139 -11.70 -11.15 -7.68
N PRO A 140 -11.44 -11.39 -6.37
CA PRO A 140 -10.27 -10.85 -5.70
C PRO A 140 -8.94 -11.26 -6.36
N GLU A 141 -8.84 -12.52 -6.79
CA GLU A 141 -7.66 -13.05 -7.48
C GLU A 141 -7.40 -12.33 -8.80
N LYS A 142 -8.41 -12.23 -9.67
CA LYS A 142 -8.27 -11.51 -10.94
C LYS A 142 -7.92 -10.04 -10.73
N PHE A 143 -8.53 -9.40 -9.73
CA PHE A 143 -8.22 -8.01 -9.42
C PHE A 143 -6.76 -7.86 -8.94
N LEU A 144 -6.28 -8.78 -8.10
CA LEU A 144 -4.89 -8.81 -7.65
C LEU A 144 -3.92 -8.98 -8.82
N ASP A 145 -4.21 -9.91 -9.73
CA ASP A 145 -3.39 -10.15 -10.94
C ASP A 145 -3.33 -8.89 -11.82
N GLU A 146 -4.48 -8.25 -12.07
CA GLU A 146 -4.52 -7.00 -12.82
C GLU A 146 -3.72 -5.88 -12.15
N VAL A 147 -3.77 -5.78 -10.82
CA VAL A 147 -2.95 -4.82 -10.06
C VAL A 147 -1.46 -5.09 -10.29
N MET A 148 -1.05 -6.35 -10.16
CA MET A 148 0.36 -6.75 -10.28
C MET A 148 0.90 -6.60 -11.72
N GLU A 149 0.08 -6.93 -12.72
CA GLU A 149 0.54 -7.04 -14.10
C GLU A 149 0.29 -5.78 -14.94
N GLN A 150 -0.71 -5.00 -14.59
CA GLN A 150 -1.13 -3.87 -15.41
C GLN A 150 -1.01 -2.53 -14.68
N ARG A 151 -1.40 -2.46 -13.39
CA ARG A 151 -1.44 -1.19 -12.66
C ARG A 151 -0.07 -0.79 -12.14
N LEU A 152 0.57 -1.62 -11.33
CA LEU A 152 1.82 -1.29 -10.67
C LEU A 152 2.98 -1.06 -11.67
N PRO A 153 3.14 -1.85 -12.73
CA PRO A 153 4.21 -1.63 -13.71
C PRO A 153 3.91 -0.51 -14.71
N ASN A 154 2.75 0.15 -14.66
CA ASN A 154 2.36 1.15 -15.66
C ASN A 154 3.16 2.46 -15.51
N PRO A 155 4.04 2.81 -16.45
CA PRO A 155 4.84 4.04 -16.36
C PRO A 155 4.03 5.32 -16.57
N SER A 156 2.78 5.21 -17.05
CA SER A 156 1.88 6.36 -17.18
C SER A 156 1.24 6.78 -15.86
N ILE A 157 1.43 5.99 -14.80
CA ILE A 157 1.04 6.34 -13.45
C ILE A 157 2.30 6.82 -12.72
N PRO A 158 2.55 8.14 -12.63
CA PRO A 158 3.78 8.67 -12.04
C PRO A 158 3.69 8.65 -10.51
N ASP A 159 3.58 7.46 -9.91
CA ASP A 159 3.53 7.29 -8.47
C ASP A 159 4.92 7.02 -7.90
N THR A 160 5.16 7.55 -6.70
CA THR A 160 6.45 7.46 -6.03
C THR A 160 6.33 6.71 -4.71
N PRO A 161 7.33 5.86 -4.34
CA PRO A 161 7.31 5.18 -3.07
C PRO A 161 7.28 6.16 -1.88
N GLN A 162 7.91 7.33 -1.99
CA GLN A 162 7.92 8.37 -0.96
C GLN A 162 6.50 8.91 -0.69
N ARG A 163 5.67 9.07 -1.73
CA ARG A 163 4.27 9.48 -1.56
C ARG A 163 3.44 8.39 -0.89
N ILE A 164 3.66 7.13 -1.25
CA ILE A 164 2.87 6.00 -0.75
C ILE A 164 3.19 5.70 0.72
N THR A 165 4.43 5.96 1.16
CA THR A 165 4.84 5.78 2.57
C THR A 165 4.39 6.90 3.50
N THR A 166 3.71 7.95 2.99
CA THR A 166 3.05 8.96 3.83
C THR A 166 1.99 8.30 4.72
N ASP A 167 1.95 8.71 6.00
CA ASP A 167 0.99 8.25 7.01
C ASP A 167 0.94 6.72 7.19
N THR A 168 2.08 6.04 7.03
CA THR A 168 2.13 4.56 7.11
C THR A 168 1.68 4.06 8.48
N SER A 169 2.03 4.74 9.59
CA SER A 169 1.57 4.37 10.94
C SER A 169 0.05 4.33 11.07
N GLN A 170 -0.66 5.17 10.31
CA GLN A 170 -2.12 5.31 10.37
C GLN A 170 -2.86 4.23 9.58
N VAL A 171 -2.16 3.47 8.75
CA VAL A 171 -2.79 2.50 7.83
C VAL A 171 -2.33 1.06 8.04
N MET A 172 -1.33 0.82 8.90
CA MET A 172 -0.83 -0.53 9.20
C MET A 172 -1.92 -1.46 9.73
N SER A 173 -2.83 -0.94 10.59
CA SER A 173 -3.94 -1.73 11.14
C SER A 173 -4.82 -2.33 10.06
N ILE A 174 -5.22 -1.53 9.07
CA ILE A 174 -6.13 -1.96 8.00
C ILE A 174 -5.42 -2.70 6.89
N ARG A 175 -4.13 -2.44 6.65
CA ARG A 175 -3.36 -3.08 5.57
C ARG A 175 -2.75 -4.43 5.96
N PHE A 176 -2.37 -4.60 7.22
CA PHE A 176 -1.72 -5.82 7.71
C PHE A 176 -2.41 -6.41 8.93
N GLY A 177 -2.82 -5.57 9.89
CA GLY A 177 -3.48 -6.02 11.11
C GLY A 177 -4.77 -6.80 10.85
N GLU A 178 -5.59 -6.38 9.87
CA GLU A 178 -6.82 -7.09 9.51
C GLU A 178 -6.53 -8.51 8.95
N THR A 179 -5.49 -8.66 8.13
CA THR A 179 -5.06 -9.98 7.63
C THR A 179 -4.60 -10.87 8.79
N ILE A 180 -3.76 -10.36 9.70
CA ILE A 180 -3.28 -11.12 10.87
C ILE A 180 -4.46 -11.54 11.76
N LYS A 181 -5.39 -10.63 12.05
CA LYS A 181 -6.61 -10.94 12.82
C LYS A 181 -7.47 -12.00 12.15
N SER A 182 -7.57 -11.95 10.81
CA SER A 182 -8.32 -12.94 10.04
C SER A 182 -7.69 -14.32 10.12
N TYR A 183 -6.36 -14.43 10.09
CA TYR A 183 -5.65 -15.70 10.33
C TYR A 183 -5.99 -16.25 11.70
N ILE A 184 -5.87 -15.46 12.75
CA ILE A 184 -6.17 -15.86 14.14
C ILE A 184 -7.64 -16.29 14.26
N ALA A 185 -8.56 -15.50 13.75
CA ALA A 185 -10.00 -15.77 13.84
C ALA A 185 -10.43 -17.04 13.10
N GLN A 186 -9.73 -17.39 12.00
CA GLN A 186 -9.98 -18.61 11.22
C GLN A 186 -9.18 -19.83 11.71
N GLY A 187 -8.42 -19.70 12.82
CA GLY A 187 -7.58 -20.77 13.33
C GLY A 187 -6.41 -21.15 12.42
N ARG A 188 -6.00 -20.25 11.52
CA ARG A 188 -4.80 -20.42 10.70
C ARG A 188 -3.57 -20.05 11.52
N ASP A 189 -2.45 -20.70 11.25
CA ASP A 189 -1.19 -20.41 11.93
C ASP A 189 -0.57 -19.09 11.41
N PRO A 190 -0.47 -18.04 12.24
CA PRO A 190 0.19 -16.80 11.84
C PRO A 190 1.68 -16.96 11.54
N ASN A 191 2.36 -18.00 12.05
CA ASN A 191 3.77 -18.24 11.75
C ASN A 191 4.03 -18.58 10.27
N THR A 192 2.99 -18.86 9.50
CA THR A 192 3.10 -19.06 8.04
C THR A 192 3.24 -17.76 7.26
N LEU A 193 2.97 -16.63 7.90
CA LEU A 193 3.14 -15.29 7.34
C LEU A 193 4.64 -14.95 7.31
N ILE A 194 5.14 -14.53 6.17
CA ILE A 194 6.53 -14.12 5.93
C ILE A 194 6.59 -12.69 5.42
N SER A 195 5.80 -12.37 4.38
CA SER A 195 5.83 -11.05 3.73
C SER A 195 5.27 -9.95 4.61
N ILE A 196 4.25 -10.24 5.42
CA ILE A 196 3.69 -9.27 6.39
C ILE A 196 4.71 -8.95 7.48
N PRO A 197 5.29 -9.92 8.22
CA PRO A 197 6.35 -9.64 9.19
C PRO A 197 7.55 -8.91 8.58
N LEU A 198 7.98 -9.34 7.39
CA LEU A 198 9.09 -8.71 6.68
C LEU A 198 8.78 -7.25 6.32
N THR A 199 7.56 -6.95 5.87
CA THR A 199 7.15 -5.58 5.60
C THR A 199 7.12 -4.71 6.86
N ILE A 200 6.69 -5.26 8.00
CA ILE A 200 6.69 -4.55 9.28
C ILE A 200 8.14 -4.29 9.72
N ALA A 201 9.03 -5.27 9.62
CA ALA A 201 10.46 -5.10 9.91
C ALA A 201 11.09 -4.04 9.02
N GLY A 202 10.86 -4.09 7.71
CA GLY A 202 11.31 -3.09 6.75
C GLY A 202 10.77 -1.69 7.03
N TRP A 203 9.52 -1.54 7.47
CA TRP A 203 8.98 -0.24 7.88
C TRP A 203 9.68 0.30 9.13
N LEU A 204 9.93 -0.53 10.13
CA LEU A 204 10.69 -0.13 11.32
C LEU A 204 12.13 0.25 10.96
N ARG A 205 12.75 -0.48 10.03
CA ARG A 205 14.07 -0.17 9.46
C ARG A 205 14.08 1.16 8.68
N TYR A 206 13.00 1.44 7.91
CA TYR A 206 12.80 2.70 7.19
C TYR A 206 12.74 3.91 8.13
N LEU A 207 12.14 3.78 9.31
CA LEU A 207 12.05 4.85 10.31
C LEU A 207 13.42 5.29 10.86
N LEU A 208 14.47 4.50 10.69
CA LEU A 208 15.84 4.91 11.07
C LEU A 208 16.43 5.99 10.16
N ALA A 209 15.73 6.40 9.09
CA ALA A 209 16.12 7.45 8.16
C ALA A 209 17.49 7.22 7.47
N VAL A 210 17.84 5.95 7.26
CA VAL A 210 19.09 5.53 6.58
C VAL A 210 18.73 4.47 5.54
N ASP A 211 19.17 4.66 4.29
CA ASP A 211 18.92 3.73 3.19
C ASP A 211 19.78 2.44 3.29
N ASP A 212 19.60 1.51 2.37
CA ASP A 212 20.35 0.26 2.34
C ASP A 212 21.84 0.44 2.00
N ALA A 213 22.21 1.56 1.42
CA ALA A 213 23.63 1.93 1.18
C ALA A 213 24.29 2.63 2.39
N GLY A 214 23.57 2.82 3.48
CA GLY A 214 24.04 3.52 4.68
C GLY A 214 24.00 5.04 4.57
N LYS A 215 23.27 5.60 3.60
CA LYS A 215 23.15 7.05 3.41
C LYS A 215 21.90 7.58 4.11
N PRO A 216 21.93 8.80 4.65
CA PRO A 216 20.74 9.45 5.17
C PRO A 216 19.64 9.53 4.10
N MET A 217 18.41 9.22 4.49
CA MET A 217 17.22 9.36 3.65
C MET A 217 16.12 10.08 4.39
N GLU A 218 15.22 10.72 3.65
CA GLU A 218 14.05 11.36 4.22
C GLU A 218 12.95 10.32 4.49
N VAL A 219 12.41 10.33 5.70
CA VAL A 219 11.21 9.60 6.08
C VAL A 219 10.01 10.49 5.75
N SER A 220 9.05 9.95 5.01
CA SER A 220 7.84 10.66 4.60
C SER A 220 7.01 11.15 5.79
N SER A 221 6.16 12.14 5.57
CA SER A 221 5.29 12.69 6.62
C SER A 221 4.43 11.59 7.24
N ASP A 222 4.39 11.58 8.57
CA ASP A 222 3.57 10.65 9.37
C ASP A 222 3.31 11.30 10.73
N PRO A 223 2.07 11.29 11.26
CA PRO A 223 1.74 11.90 12.54
C PRO A 223 2.54 11.36 13.73
N LEU A 224 2.96 10.10 13.67
CA LEU A 224 3.75 9.45 14.74
C LEU A 224 5.26 9.43 14.45
N LYS A 225 5.72 10.02 13.35
CA LYS A 225 7.11 9.92 12.91
C LYS A 225 8.11 10.24 14.01
N ASP A 226 7.99 11.41 14.63
CA ASP A 226 8.96 11.89 15.62
C ASP A 226 8.96 11.01 16.88
N GLU A 227 7.78 10.58 17.33
CA GLU A 227 7.62 9.65 18.46
C GLU A 227 8.26 8.29 18.15
N LEU A 228 7.99 7.72 16.98
CA LEU A 228 8.52 6.42 16.58
C LEU A 228 10.05 6.47 16.41
N GLN A 229 10.59 7.53 15.81
CA GLN A 229 12.03 7.71 15.68
C GLN A 229 12.71 7.89 17.05
N MET A 230 12.05 8.56 17.99
CA MET A 230 12.56 8.68 19.37
C MET A 230 12.59 7.31 20.09
N GLN A 231 11.59 6.46 19.88
CA GLN A 231 11.57 5.10 20.44
C GLN A 231 12.70 4.22 19.86
N LEU A 232 13.09 4.46 18.61
CA LEU A 232 14.18 3.74 17.93
C LEU A 232 15.56 4.35 18.19
N ALA A 233 15.66 5.41 19.01
CA ALA A 233 16.92 6.07 19.30
C ALA A 233 17.97 5.09 19.85
N GLY A 234 19.22 5.26 19.41
CA GLY A 234 20.34 4.40 19.80
C GLY A 234 20.54 3.16 18.94
N ILE A 235 19.61 2.86 18.01
CA ILE A 235 19.83 1.80 17.03
C ILE A 235 20.72 2.34 15.90
N GLU A 236 21.79 1.60 15.60
CA GLU A 236 22.78 2.01 14.59
C GLU A 236 22.92 0.92 13.50
N LEU A 237 22.88 1.34 12.24
CA LEU A 237 23.18 0.46 11.11
C LEU A 237 24.63 -0.06 11.19
N GLY A 238 24.82 -1.33 10.97
CA GLY A 238 26.11 -2.02 11.09
C GLY A 238 26.46 -2.45 12.51
N LYS A 239 25.58 -2.18 13.47
CA LYS A 239 25.72 -2.58 14.88
C LYS A 239 24.44 -3.26 15.38
N PRO A 240 24.17 -4.50 14.98
CA PRO A 240 22.97 -5.23 15.43
C PRO A 240 22.83 -5.28 16.95
N ASP A 241 23.96 -5.33 17.65
CA ASP A 241 24.02 -5.32 19.13
C ASP A 241 23.50 -4.01 19.75
N SER A 242 23.28 -2.94 18.97
CA SER A 242 22.60 -1.73 19.43
C SER A 242 21.10 -1.92 19.64
N TYR A 243 20.54 -2.99 19.11
CA TYR A 243 19.16 -3.37 19.32
C TYR A 243 18.96 -4.08 20.66
N HIS A 244 18.07 -3.56 21.49
CA HIS A 244 17.75 -4.08 22.84
C HIS A 244 16.25 -4.20 23.07
N GLY A 245 15.44 -4.41 21.99
CA GLY A 245 14.01 -4.52 22.08
C GLY A 245 13.23 -3.20 21.86
N GLN A 246 13.86 -2.16 21.31
CA GLN A 246 13.23 -0.84 21.09
C GLN A 246 11.99 -0.88 20.21
N ILE A 247 11.85 -1.88 19.33
CA ILE A 247 10.64 -2.02 18.50
C ILE A 247 9.44 -2.64 19.24
N ARG A 248 9.65 -3.31 20.38
CA ARG A 248 8.57 -4.00 21.11
C ARG A 248 7.44 -3.08 21.55
N PRO A 249 7.70 -1.87 22.11
CA PRO A 249 6.61 -0.93 22.43
C PRO A 249 5.82 -0.49 21.19
N ILE A 250 6.49 -0.36 20.04
CA ILE A 250 5.83 -0.03 18.77
C ILE A 250 4.92 -1.19 18.35
N LEU A 251 5.42 -2.44 18.39
CA LEU A 251 4.65 -3.64 18.04
C LEU A 251 3.48 -3.89 19.00
N ALA A 252 3.57 -3.45 20.26
CA ALA A 252 2.47 -3.53 21.22
C ALA A 252 1.38 -2.46 20.99
N ASN A 253 1.64 -1.46 20.14
CA ASN A 253 0.70 -0.35 19.93
C ASN A 253 -0.49 -0.78 19.05
N VAL A 254 -1.61 -1.06 19.72
CA VAL A 254 -2.88 -1.43 19.08
C VAL A 254 -3.41 -0.33 18.15
N GLY A 255 -3.09 0.93 18.42
CA GLY A 255 -3.48 2.05 17.54
C GLY A 255 -2.82 1.94 16.15
N ILE A 256 -1.59 1.43 16.07
CA ILE A 256 -0.86 1.26 14.82
C ILE A 256 -1.30 -0.02 14.08
N PHE A 257 -1.35 -1.16 14.79
CA PHE A 257 -1.54 -2.47 14.15
C PHE A 257 -2.96 -3.05 14.29
N GLY A 258 -3.82 -2.43 15.09
CA GLY A 258 -5.17 -2.96 15.37
C GLY A 258 -5.20 -4.17 16.30
N LEU A 259 -4.04 -4.66 16.71
CA LEU A 259 -3.81 -5.71 17.70
C LEU A 259 -2.41 -5.54 18.32
N ASP A 260 -2.20 -6.18 19.48
CA ASP A 260 -0.89 -6.20 20.15
C ASP A 260 -0.02 -7.31 19.52
N LEU A 261 0.85 -6.93 18.58
CA LEU A 261 1.76 -7.86 17.90
C LEU A 261 2.82 -8.46 18.85
N SER A 262 3.16 -7.78 19.95
CA SER A 262 4.12 -8.28 20.92
C SER A 262 3.63 -9.53 21.69
N ARG A 263 2.33 -9.81 21.60
CA ARG A 263 1.68 -10.98 22.19
C ARG A 263 1.31 -12.05 21.16
N THR A 264 1.78 -11.89 19.93
CA THR A 264 1.56 -12.86 18.85
C THR A 264 2.82 -13.65 18.57
N PRO A 265 2.72 -14.82 17.92
CA PRO A 265 3.89 -15.58 17.49
C PRO A 265 4.77 -14.84 16.48
N LEU A 266 4.29 -13.72 15.91
CA LEU A 266 5.03 -12.93 14.91
C LEU A 266 6.12 -12.04 15.52
N LEU A 267 6.13 -11.81 16.85
CA LEU A 267 7.12 -10.97 17.52
C LEU A 267 8.54 -11.37 17.16
N ASP A 268 8.88 -12.62 17.43
CA ASP A 268 10.24 -13.14 17.23
C ASP A 268 10.65 -13.11 15.76
N THR A 269 9.71 -13.36 14.86
CA THR A 269 9.93 -13.30 13.41
C THR A 269 10.24 -11.87 12.96
N ILE A 270 9.44 -10.88 13.40
CA ILE A 270 9.65 -9.47 13.07
C ILE A 270 10.98 -8.97 13.64
N GLU A 271 11.29 -9.30 14.91
CA GLU A 271 12.56 -8.93 15.53
C GLU A 271 13.78 -9.52 14.80
N THR A 272 13.70 -10.80 14.42
CA THR A 272 14.75 -11.47 13.66
C THR A 272 15.00 -10.78 12.33
N MET A 273 13.94 -10.53 11.55
CA MET A 273 14.03 -9.85 10.26
C MET A 273 14.57 -8.42 10.41
N PHE A 274 14.11 -7.69 11.42
CA PHE A 274 14.59 -6.34 11.71
C PHE A 274 16.09 -6.31 12.04
N VAL A 275 16.55 -7.22 12.90
CA VAL A 275 17.96 -7.33 13.27
C VAL A 275 18.83 -7.72 12.06
N GLU A 276 18.35 -8.59 11.19
CA GLU A 276 19.04 -8.93 9.95
C GLU A 276 19.22 -7.69 9.06
N GLU A 277 18.20 -6.84 8.95
CA GLU A 277 18.27 -5.58 8.18
C GLU A 277 19.18 -4.51 8.81
N LEU A 278 19.63 -4.69 10.07
CA LEU A 278 20.57 -3.81 10.75
C LEU A 278 22.03 -4.17 10.52
N THR A 279 22.36 -5.31 9.92
CA THR A 279 23.72 -5.84 9.87
C THR A 279 24.71 -4.98 9.08
N GLY A 280 24.23 -4.04 8.25
CA GLY A 280 25.07 -3.09 7.55
C GLY A 280 24.53 -2.70 6.17
N PRO A 281 25.31 -1.97 5.38
CA PRO A 281 24.94 -1.68 4.00
C PRO A 281 24.70 -2.94 3.16
N GLY A 282 23.60 -2.99 2.39
CA GLY A 282 23.18 -4.16 1.62
C GLY A 282 22.35 -5.17 2.40
N ALA A 283 22.14 -4.96 3.70
CA ALA A 283 21.42 -5.90 4.57
C ALA A 283 19.93 -6.01 4.23
N VAL A 284 19.29 -4.91 3.86
CA VAL A 284 17.89 -4.91 3.43
C VAL A 284 17.71 -5.77 2.17
N ARG A 285 18.61 -5.59 1.18
CA ARG A 285 18.61 -6.41 -0.03
C ARG A 285 18.86 -7.89 0.28
N ALA A 286 19.80 -8.17 1.16
CA ALA A 286 20.13 -9.55 1.55
C ALA A 286 18.95 -10.23 2.26
N THR A 287 18.26 -9.51 3.15
CA THR A 287 17.08 -10.00 3.86
C THR A 287 15.91 -10.25 2.91
N LEU A 288 15.64 -9.32 1.98
CA LEU A 288 14.63 -9.54 0.93
C LEU A 288 14.88 -10.81 0.09
N LYS A 289 16.15 -11.11 -0.25
CA LYS A 289 16.49 -12.31 -1.01
C LYS A 289 16.39 -13.60 -0.21
N LYS A 290 16.52 -13.50 1.11
CA LYS A 290 16.46 -14.65 2.00
C LYS A 290 15.02 -15.16 2.17
N TYR A 291 14.07 -14.28 2.21
CA TYR A 291 12.66 -14.56 2.48
C TYR A 291 11.77 -14.47 1.22
#